data_8bc7000d06d9ff965c53d5f219a42128
#
_entry.id   8bc7000d06d9ff965c53d5f219a42128
#
_cell.length_a   1.000
_cell.length_b   1.000
_cell.length_c   1.000
_cell.angle_alpha   90.00
_cell.angle_beta   90.00
_cell.angle_gamma   90.00
#
_symmetry.space_group_name_H-M   'P 1'
#
loop_
_entity.id
_entity.type
_entity.pdbx_description
1 polymer ?
#
loop_
_entity_poly.entity_id
_entity_poly.type
_entity_poly.pdbx_seq_one_letter_code
_entity_poly.pdbx_strand_id
1 'polypeptide(L)'
;MLKAKVLWSFLQQAPFVVLVASFVGYGGLAIASPANNTTSKPENNQTEQSLESPATADAVAQVTSVSQLSDVQPTDWAFQALQSLVERYGCIAGYPNSTYRGNRAMTRYEFAAGLNACLQRINELIATSTNDLVKKQDLTTLQKLQEEFTAELATLRGRVDALETRSAELEQHQFSTTTKLNGEAIFAVAGVVSGDNARGGKINRNPILGDRVRLNFDSSFTGKDLLRTRLQATNLNAFSANSTFTPEGDLRFAGGTFDNGNNNAVGIDALLYQFPLTQKTNVIVEANAGAADDFTNTVNPYLDGDGGSGALSHFGTRNPIYYLVNGAGLGIQHQFSKNLELSLGYLANDPANSQNGSGLFNGAYGAIAQLTVKPTDKFTLGLTYVNSYNNDFTANGSTGSNRANLRSALLNNPNLPDDLAAFSGADLPVSSNAYGAEASLQLSDKFILGGWAGYTNTRILASNGSGINRGSLDIWNWAVTLGFPDLGKKGNLAGIVVGMEPYVTSSSVAQIGKDKNNSYHLEAFYQYKVSDNITITPGVIWLTSPDNNSNNNDAVIGALRTTFTF
;
A
#
# COMPACT_ATOMS: atom_id res chain seq x y z
N MET A 1 -5.49 -32.74 -29.51
CA MET A 1 -4.35 -31.93 -29.96
C MET A 1 -4.68 -30.89 -31.04
N LEU A 2 -5.90 -30.79 -31.53
CA LEU A 2 -6.29 -29.87 -32.62
C LEU A 2 -6.93 -28.53 -32.15
N LYS A 3 -7.33 -28.39 -30.88
CA LYS A 3 -7.96 -27.20 -30.36
C LYS A 3 -6.99 -26.15 -29.76
N ALA A 4 -5.74 -26.50 -29.53
CA ALA A 4 -4.72 -25.55 -29.00
C ALA A 4 -4.06 -24.70 -30.11
N LYS A 5 -4.05 -25.18 -31.34
CA LYS A 5 -3.46 -24.43 -32.47
C LYS A 5 -4.31 -23.26 -32.98
N VAL A 6 -5.61 -23.27 -32.72
CA VAL A 6 -6.55 -22.22 -33.20
C VAL A 6 -6.50 -21.01 -32.26
N LEU A 7 -6.25 -21.19 -30.96
CA LEU A 7 -6.11 -20.07 -30.04
C LEU A 7 -4.79 -19.30 -30.21
N TRP A 8 -3.76 -19.99 -30.68
CA TRP A 8 -2.43 -19.38 -30.90
C TRP A 8 -2.38 -18.45 -32.12
N SER A 9 -3.18 -18.73 -33.16
CA SER A 9 -3.20 -17.90 -34.36
C SER A 9 -4.00 -16.59 -34.22
N PHE A 10 -4.92 -16.50 -33.23
CA PHE A 10 -5.67 -15.27 -32.95
C PHE A 10 -4.88 -14.24 -32.13
N LEU A 11 -3.85 -14.66 -31.38
CA LEU A 11 -3.04 -13.76 -30.58
C LEU A 11 -1.88 -13.09 -31.36
N GLN A 12 -1.59 -13.58 -32.57
CA GLN A 12 -0.51 -13.01 -33.40
C GLN A 12 -0.95 -11.92 -34.41
N GLN A 13 -2.22 -11.61 -34.54
CA GLN A 13 -2.73 -10.70 -35.58
C GLN A 13 -3.54 -9.51 -35.11
N ALA A 14 -3.53 -9.16 -33.84
CA ALA A 14 -4.18 -7.94 -33.37
C ALA A 14 -3.13 -6.85 -33.06
N PRO A 15 -3.01 -5.80 -33.89
CA PRO A 15 -2.28 -4.61 -33.48
C PRO A 15 -3.15 -3.87 -32.44
N PHE A 16 -2.79 -3.97 -31.18
CA PHE A 16 -3.35 -3.08 -30.16
C PHE A 16 -2.82 -1.67 -30.40
N VAL A 17 -3.67 -0.83 -30.98
CA VAL A 17 -3.49 0.61 -31.05
C VAL A 17 -3.61 1.15 -29.63
N VAL A 18 -2.50 1.58 -29.05
CA VAL A 18 -2.50 2.39 -27.82
C VAL A 18 -3.02 3.77 -28.22
N LEU A 19 -4.27 4.04 -27.89
CA LEU A 19 -4.88 5.35 -28.02
C LEU A 19 -4.35 6.25 -26.90
N VAL A 20 -3.24 6.94 -27.16
CA VAL A 20 -2.82 8.08 -26.37
C VAL A 20 -3.75 9.23 -26.75
N ALA A 21 -4.72 9.53 -25.89
CA ALA A 21 -5.58 10.69 -26.04
C ALA A 21 -4.74 11.95 -25.85
N SER A 22 -4.42 12.61 -26.96
CA SER A 22 -3.80 13.93 -26.99
C SER A 22 -4.84 14.97 -26.56
N PHE A 23 -4.81 15.41 -25.32
CA PHE A 23 -5.53 16.59 -24.89
C PHE A 23 -4.76 17.83 -25.36
N VAL A 24 -5.18 18.39 -26.47
CA VAL A 24 -4.83 19.75 -26.87
C VAL A 24 -5.85 20.68 -26.19
N GLY A 25 -5.44 21.30 -25.09
CA GLY A 25 -6.21 22.34 -24.43
C GLY A 25 -6.01 23.67 -25.13
N TYR A 26 -7.09 24.27 -25.56
CA TYR A 26 -7.14 25.67 -25.99
C TYR A 26 -6.93 26.60 -24.80
N GLY A 27 -5.88 27.40 -24.85
CA GLY A 27 -5.57 28.42 -23.86
C GLY A 27 -6.53 29.60 -23.96
N GLY A 28 -7.04 30.00 -22.81
CA GLY A 28 -7.67 31.30 -22.59
C GLY A 28 -6.78 32.15 -21.67
N LEU A 29 -6.22 33.20 -22.22
CA LEU A 29 -5.46 34.20 -21.49
C LEU A 29 -6.40 34.99 -20.58
N ALA A 30 -6.13 35.00 -19.26
CA ALA A 30 -6.66 35.98 -18.34
C ALA A 30 -5.48 36.70 -17.70
N ILE A 31 -5.46 38.01 -17.94
CA ILE A 31 -4.46 38.97 -17.49
C ILE A 31 -4.70 39.28 -16.02
N ALA A 32 -3.68 39.08 -15.19
CA ALA A 32 -3.65 39.57 -13.83
C ALA A 32 -2.85 40.86 -13.76
N SER A 33 -3.41 41.92 -13.17
CA SER A 33 -2.72 43.14 -12.77
C SER A 33 -2.56 43.21 -11.25
N PRO A 34 -1.56 43.95 -10.74
CA PRO A 34 -0.89 43.65 -9.49
C PRO A 34 -1.50 44.35 -8.28
N ALA A 35 -1.39 43.69 -7.14
CA ALA A 35 -1.75 44.22 -5.84
C ALA A 35 -0.60 45.03 -5.22
N ASN A 36 -0.91 46.20 -4.74
CA ASN A 36 -0.03 47.07 -3.95
C ASN A 36 -0.03 46.65 -2.47
N ASN A 37 1.16 46.57 -1.92
CA ASN A 37 1.46 46.55 -0.49
C ASN A 37 1.11 47.88 0.19
N THR A 38 0.49 47.81 1.34
CA THR A 38 0.77 48.77 2.43
C THR A 38 0.52 48.14 3.80
N THR A 39 1.56 48.10 4.57
CA THR A 39 1.66 47.89 6.00
C THR A 39 1.00 49.03 6.81
N SER A 40 0.29 48.68 7.88
CA SER A 40 0.35 49.45 9.14
C SER A 40 -0.37 48.71 10.29
N LYS A 41 0.28 48.67 11.43
CA LYS A 41 -0.11 48.23 12.76
C LYS A 41 -0.40 49.48 13.59
N PRO A 42 -0.82 49.39 14.87
CA PRO A 42 -2.18 49.25 15.37
C PRO A 42 -2.57 50.49 16.20
N GLU A 43 -3.83 50.67 16.45
CA GLU A 43 -4.23 51.53 17.58
C GLU A 43 -5.53 51.07 18.23
N ASN A 44 -5.45 51.04 19.53
CA ASN A 44 -6.44 50.79 20.55
C ASN A 44 -7.47 51.92 20.60
N ASN A 45 -8.77 51.61 20.56
CA ASN A 45 -9.73 52.48 21.22
C ASN A 45 -10.97 51.71 21.66
N GLN A 46 -11.16 51.72 22.95
CA GLN A 46 -12.41 51.41 23.62
C GLN A 46 -13.47 52.44 23.20
N THR A 47 -14.65 51.97 22.87
CA THR A 47 -15.86 52.78 23.00
C THR A 47 -17.01 51.86 23.39
N GLU A 48 -17.51 52.12 24.59
CA GLU A 48 -18.79 51.64 25.07
C GLU A 48 -19.90 52.11 24.12
N GLN A 49 -20.80 51.21 23.74
CA GLN A 49 -22.18 51.65 23.45
C GLN A 49 -23.17 50.51 23.55
N SER A 50 -24.03 50.69 24.50
CA SER A 50 -25.48 50.59 24.40
C SER A 50 -26.12 49.22 24.10
N LEU A 51 -26.77 48.73 25.12
CA LEU A 51 -27.81 47.74 25.12
C LEU A 51 -28.94 48.11 24.14
N GLU A 52 -29.06 47.38 23.05
CA GLU A 52 -30.34 47.22 22.35
C GLU A 52 -30.92 45.86 22.65
N SER A 53 -32.16 45.92 23.12
CA SER A 53 -33.01 44.74 23.38
C SER A 53 -33.20 43.92 22.12
N PRO A 54 -33.08 42.60 22.19
CA PRO A 54 -33.39 41.75 21.02
C PRO A 54 -34.90 41.68 20.85
N ALA A 55 -35.27 41.84 19.58
CA ALA A 55 -36.61 41.64 19.05
C ALA A 55 -37.19 40.30 19.48
N THR A 56 -38.46 40.36 19.79
CA THR A 56 -39.49 39.29 19.83
C THR A 56 -39.01 37.90 19.46
N ALA A 57 -38.85 37.07 20.48
CA ALA A 57 -38.79 35.65 20.32
C ALA A 57 -40.09 35.14 19.70
N ASP A 58 -40.01 34.56 18.50
CA ASP A 58 -41.08 33.76 17.94
C ASP A 58 -41.53 32.76 18.99
N ALA A 59 -42.82 32.75 19.28
CA ALA A 59 -43.42 31.83 20.23
C ALA A 59 -43.18 30.40 19.74
N VAL A 60 -42.22 29.69 20.36
CA VAL A 60 -41.97 28.29 20.12
C VAL A 60 -43.26 27.57 20.50
N ALA A 61 -43.90 26.92 19.51
CA ALA A 61 -45.10 26.13 19.75
C ALA A 61 -44.77 25.06 20.82
N GLN A 62 -45.37 25.22 21.98
CA GLN A 62 -45.14 24.32 23.11
C GLN A 62 -45.62 22.92 22.77
N VAL A 63 -44.72 21.96 22.76
CA VAL A 63 -45.04 20.53 22.56
C VAL A 63 -45.91 20.08 23.73
N THR A 64 -47.13 19.58 23.43
CA THR A 64 -48.14 19.15 24.42
C THR A 64 -48.14 17.64 24.64
N SER A 65 -47.49 16.86 23.79
CA SER A 65 -47.30 15.42 23.95
C SER A 65 -45.94 14.98 23.41
N VAL A 66 -45.33 13.98 24.05
CA VAL A 66 -44.08 13.35 23.62
C VAL A 66 -44.19 12.78 22.20
N SER A 67 -45.35 12.32 21.79
CA SER A 67 -45.61 11.82 20.43
C SER A 67 -45.43 12.87 19.32
N GLN A 68 -45.33 14.16 19.65
CA GLN A 68 -45.02 15.24 18.71
C GLN A 68 -43.50 15.39 18.46
N LEU A 69 -42.66 14.73 19.24
CA LEU A 69 -41.23 14.70 19.03
C LEU A 69 -40.87 13.54 18.11
N SER A 70 -40.43 13.86 16.89
CA SER A 70 -40.24 12.88 15.81
C SER A 70 -39.06 11.89 16.05
N ASP A 71 -38.17 12.21 16.96
CA ASP A 71 -36.96 11.44 17.29
C ASP A 71 -37.02 10.75 18.67
N VAL A 72 -38.20 10.65 19.28
CA VAL A 72 -38.44 9.96 20.54
C VAL A 72 -39.41 8.80 20.34
N GLN A 73 -38.99 7.60 20.71
CA GLN A 73 -39.78 6.37 20.55
C GLN A 73 -40.26 5.80 21.88
N PRO A 74 -41.41 5.12 21.94
CA PRO A 74 -41.89 4.49 23.19
C PRO A 74 -40.94 3.45 23.79
N THR A 75 -39.99 2.95 23.00
CA THR A 75 -38.94 2.01 23.39
C THR A 75 -37.71 2.70 24.00
N ASP A 76 -37.64 4.02 23.93
CA ASP A 76 -36.50 4.74 24.48
C ASP A 76 -36.57 4.74 26.02
N TRP A 77 -35.42 4.51 26.66
CA TRP A 77 -35.33 4.42 28.10
C TRP A 77 -35.82 5.68 28.83
N ALA A 78 -35.69 6.86 28.21
CA ALA A 78 -36.13 8.13 28.76
C ALA A 78 -37.57 8.51 28.41
N PHE A 79 -38.30 7.70 27.64
CA PHE A 79 -39.62 8.03 27.11
C PHE A 79 -40.61 8.40 28.23
N GLN A 80 -40.72 7.62 29.28
CA GLN A 80 -41.64 7.88 30.39
C GLN A 80 -41.30 9.15 31.17
N ALA A 81 -40.02 9.41 31.33
CA ALA A 81 -39.55 10.65 31.98
C ALA A 81 -39.89 11.88 31.15
N LEU A 82 -39.64 11.81 29.81
CA LEU A 82 -39.99 12.87 28.89
C LEU A 82 -41.49 13.08 28.80
N GLN A 83 -42.27 12.02 28.81
CA GLN A 83 -43.73 12.09 28.83
C GLN A 83 -44.24 12.85 30.07
N SER A 84 -43.73 12.56 31.24
CA SER A 84 -44.06 13.30 32.46
C SER A 84 -43.66 14.79 32.36
N LEU A 85 -42.48 15.08 31.86
CA LEU A 85 -41.97 16.47 31.76
C LEU A 85 -42.70 17.31 30.71
N VAL A 86 -43.13 16.70 29.61
CA VAL A 86 -43.89 17.38 28.56
C VAL A 86 -45.38 17.46 28.89
N GLU A 87 -46.04 16.31 29.16
CA GLU A 87 -47.48 16.22 29.25
C GLU A 87 -48.03 16.64 30.63
N ARG A 88 -47.29 16.35 31.69
CA ARG A 88 -47.75 16.65 33.05
C ARG A 88 -47.26 17.97 33.56
N TYR A 89 -46.00 18.31 33.32
CA TYR A 89 -45.38 19.53 33.83
C TYR A 89 -45.26 20.63 32.78
N GLY A 90 -45.31 20.30 31.49
CA GLY A 90 -45.24 21.27 30.41
C GLY A 90 -43.93 22.09 30.38
N CYS A 91 -42.83 21.48 30.88
CA CYS A 91 -41.59 22.23 31.05
C CYS A 91 -40.52 21.92 30.01
N ILE A 92 -40.80 21.07 29.01
CA ILE A 92 -39.92 20.78 27.88
C ILE A 92 -40.69 21.07 26.59
N ALA A 93 -40.12 21.87 25.71
CA ALA A 93 -40.75 22.32 24.47
C ALA A 93 -40.18 21.64 23.20
N GLY A 94 -39.05 20.94 23.29
CA GLY A 94 -38.32 20.44 22.12
C GLY A 94 -37.67 21.57 21.29
N TYR A 95 -37.04 21.20 20.19
CA TYR A 95 -36.51 22.17 19.22
C TYR A 95 -37.60 22.61 18.24
N PRO A 96 -37.44 23.75 17.53
CA PRO A 96 -38.43 24.26 16.59
C PRO A 96 -38.83 23.30 15.45
N ASN A 97 -38.00 22.28 15.17
CA ASN A 97 -38.27 21.23 14.19
C ASN A 97 -38.94 19.98 14.76
N SER A 98 -39.58 20.07 15.92
CA SER A 98 -40.26 18.97 16.59
C SER A 98 -39.34 17.76 16.90
N THR A 99 -38.08 18.01 17.25
CA THR A 99 -37.13 16.99 17.72
C THR A 99 -36.68 17.25 19.14
N TYR A 100 -36.27 16.18 19.85
CA TYR A 100 -35.68 16.26 21.19
C TYR A 100 -34.14 16.19 21.14
N ARG A 101 -33.59 15.48 20.13
CA ARG A 101 -32.16 15.26 19.91
C ARG A 101 -31.45 14.56 21.06
N GLY A 102 -32.09 13.56 21.65
CA GLY A 102 -31.59 12.80 22.79
C GLY A 102 -30.28 12.03 22.57
N ASN A 103 -29.87 11.87 21.32
CA ASN A 103 -28.62 11.21 20.90
C ASN A 103 -27.44 12.18 20.68
N ARG A 104 -27.59 13.47 20.95
CA ARG A 104 -26.55 14.52 20.80
C ARG A 104 -26.11 15.01 22.17
N ALA A 105 -24.79 15.29 22.33
CA ALA A 105 -24.27 15.99 23.49
C ALA A 105 -24.85 17.41 23.58
N MET A 106 -25.40 17.77 24.74
CA MET A 106 -25.98 19.07 25.05
C MET A 106 -24.90 19.98 25.62
N THR A 107 -24.91 21.25 25.24
CA THR A 107 -24.02 22.24 25.87
C THR A 107 -24.45 22.53 27.31
N ARG A 108 -23.52 22.94 28.17
CA ARG A 108 -23.83 23.35 29.56
C ARG A 108 -24.86 24.47 29.63
N TYR A 109 -24.85 25.38 28.64
CA TYR A 109 -25.81 26.49 28.55
C TYR A 109 -27.21 26.01 28.14
N GLU A 110 -27.32 25.11 27.19
CA GLU A 110 -28.60 24.50 26.81
C GLU A 110 -29.23 23.73 27.99
N PHE A 111 -28.41 22.98 28.73
CA PHE A 111 -28.85 22.27 29.91
C PHE A 111 -29.34 23.23 31.02
N ALA A 112 -28.56 24.30 31.31
CA ALA A 112 -28.91 25.27 32.32
C ALA A 112 -30.17 26.05 31.95
N ALA A 113 -30.34 26.41 30.67
CA ALA A 113 -31.54 27.10 30.17
C ALA A 113 -32.78 26.21 30.29
N GLY A 114 -32.69 24.93 29.86
CA GLY A 114 -33.77 23.95 29.97
C GLY A 114 -34.18 23.68 31.42
N LEU A 115 -33.18 23.51 32.30
CA LEU A 115 -33.43 23.29 33.72
C LEU A 115 -34.10 24.50 34.38
N ASN A 116 -33.65 25.72 34.06
CA ASN A 116 -34.25 26.96 34.58
C ASN A 116 -35.70 27.14 34.11
N ALA A 117 -35.98 26.86 32.82
CA ALA A 117 -37.35 26.91 32.28
C ALA A 117 -38.27 25.90 32.99
N CYS A 118 -37.78 24.69 33.25
CA CYS A 118 -38.51 23.65 33.94
C CYS A 118 -38.78 24.05 35.42
N LEU A 119 -37.80 24.58 36.12
CA LEU A 119 -37.95 25.05 37.48
C LEU A 119 -38.96 26.23 37.59
N GLN A 120 -38.93 27.16 36.65
CA GLN A 120 -39.92 28.26 36.61
C GLN A 120 -41.35 27.71 36.40
N ARG A 121 -41.54 26.75 35.51
CA ARG A 121 -42.84 26.13 35.26
C ARG A 121 -43.35 25.32 36.47
N ILE A 122 -42.48 24.61 37.15
CA ILE A 122 -42.81 23.88 38.40
C ILE A 122 -43.21 24.89 39.47
N ASN A 123 -42.51 26.02 39.63
CA ASN A 123 -42.87 27.07 40.57
C ASN A 123 -44.24 27.68 40.25
N GLU A 124 -44.56 27.92 38.97
CA GLU A 124 -45.91 28.37 38.55
C GLU A 124 -46.99 27.34 38.90
N LEU A 125 -46.73 26.05 38.62
CA LEU A 125 -47.66 24.98 38.95
C LEU A 125 -47.84 24.81 40.48
N ILE A 126 -46.81 25.00 41.26
CA ILE A 126 -46.87 24.99 42.74
C ILE A 126 -47.66 26.21 43.21
N ALA A 127 -47.47 27.39 42.64
CA ALA A 127 -48.19 28.61 43.00
C ALA A 127 -49.70 28.56 42.64
N THR A 128 -50.05 27.82 41.55
CA THR A 128 -51.45 27.64 41.12
C THR A 128 -52.15 26.47 41.79
N SER A 129 -51.43 25.47 42.32
CA SER A 129 -52.01 24.22 42.90
C SER A 129 -51.80 24.09 44.41
N THR A 130 -52.01 25.18 45.20
CA THR A 130 -51.99 25.10 46.66
C THR A 130 -53.07 24.13 47.25
N ASN A 131 -53.88 23.51 46.40
CA ASN A 131 -54.90 22.53 46.81
C ASN A 131 -54.68 21.07 46.39
N ASP A 132 -53.60 20.79 45.61
CA ASP A 132 -53.28 19.40 45.25
C ASP A 132 -51.81 19.09 45.56
N LEU A 133 -51.61 18.53 46.75
CA LEU A 133 -50.31 18.09 47.23
C LEU A 133 -49.66 17.10 46.26
N VAL A 134 -48.48 17.46 45.79
CA VAL A 134 -47.57 16.53 45.07
C VAL A 134 -47.59 15.19 45.76
N LYS A 135 -48.02 14.14 45.05
CA LYS A 135 -48.12 12.80 45.65
C LYS A 135 -46.69 12.35 46.00
N LYS A 136 -46.55 11.75 47.19
CA LYS A 136 -45.29 11.22 47.74
C LYS A 136 -44.55 10.32 46.71
N GLN A 137 -45.32 9.72 45.80
CA GLN A 137 -44.86 8.85 44.72
C GLN A 137 -44.08 9.62 43.64
N ASP A 138 -44.47 10.86 43.31
CA ASP A 138 -43.81 11.69 42.31
C ASP A 138 -42.46 12.23 42.80
N LEU A 139 -42.39 12.56 44.10
CA LEU A 139 -41.14 12.91 44.78
C LEU A 139 -40.13 11.76 44.76
N THR A 140 -40.59 10.53 44.99
CA THR A 140 -39.75 9.33 44.98
C THR A 140 -39.22 9.04 43.56
N THR A 141 -40.06 9.27 42.56
CA THR A 141 -39.65 9.09 41.13
C THR A 141 -38.63 10.14 40.73
N LEU A 142 -38.83 11.40 41.12
CA LEU A 142 -37.89 12.49 40.88
C LEU A 142 -36.54 12.27 41.60
N GLN A 143 -36.56 11.79 42.83
CA GLN A 143 -35.33 11.45 43.56
C GLN A 143 -34.56 10.31 42.87
N LYS A 144 -35.27 9.25 42.48
CA LYS A 144 -34.64 8.14 41.74
C LYS A 144 -34.05 8.58 40.40
N LEU A 145 -34.77 9.43 39.64
CA LEU A 145 -34.27 10.01 38.41
C LEU A 145 -33.02 10.88 38.66
N GLN A 146 -33.02 11.67 39.71
CA GLN A 146 -31.88 12.51 40.09
C GLN A 146 -30.64 11.68 40.45
N GLU A 147 -30.82 10.57 41.16
CA GLU A 147 -29.74 9.64 41.49
C GLU A 147 -29.18 8.93 40.23
N GLU A 148 -30.07 8.44 39.34
CA GLU A 148 -29.67 7.81 38.07
C GLU A 148 -28.94 8.78 37.15
N PHE A 149 -29.46 10.01 36.99
CA PHE A 149 -28.77 11.06 36.20
C PHE A 149 -27.42 11.46 36.82
N THR A 150 -27.33 11.51 38.14
CA THR A 150 -26.07 11.86 38.81
C THR A 150 -25.00 10.78 38.57
N ALA A 151 -25.39 9.52 38.61
CA ALA A 151 -24.51 8.37 38.35
C ALA A 151 -24.06 8.34 36.86
N GLU A 152 -24.98 8.62 35.93
CA GLU A 152 -24.71 8.61 34.52
C GLU A 152 -23.83 9.82 34.08
N LEU A 153 -24.09 11.00 34.64
CA LEU A 153 -23.24 12.19 34.45
C LEU A 153 -21.83 11.96 35.02
N ALA A 154 -21.67 11.30 36.15
CA ALA A 154 -20.35 10.95 36.68
C ALA A 154 -19.61 9.98 35.75
N THR A 155 -20.34 8.99 35.20
CA THR A 155 -19.77 8.03 34.21
C THR A 155 -19.38 8.73 32.91
N LEU A 156 -20.25 9.60 32.37
CA LEU A 156 -19.98 10.37 31.15
C LEU A 156 -18.80 11.33 31.35
N ARG A 157 -18.72 11.99 32.51
CA ARG A 157 -17.60 12.86 32.86
C ARG A 157 -16.28 12.09 32.89
N GLY A 158 -16.25 10.92 33.54
CA GLY A 158 -15.08 10.05 33.55
C GLY A 158 -14.66 9.58 32.16
N ARG A 159 -15.62 9.32 31.25
CA ARG A 159 -15.33 8.97 29.85
C ARG A 159 -14.80 10.18 29.04
N VAL A 160 -15.32 11.37 29.28
CA VAL A 160 -14.83 12.61 28.64
C VAL A 160 -13.42 12.93 29.11
N ASP A 161 -13.17 12.88 30.42
CA ASP A 161 -11.84 13.11 31.00
C ASP A 161 -10.81 12.10 30.48
N ALA A 162 -11.22 10.82 30.32
CA ALA A 162 -10.38 9.78 29.74
C ALA A 162 -10.12 9.98 28.23
N LEU A 163 -11.10 10.50 27.48
CA LEU A 163 -10.94 10.84 26.07
C LEU A 163 -10.07 12.11 25.89
N GLU A 164 -10.24 13.11 26.73
CA GLU A 164 -9.40 14.32 26.73
C GLU A 164 -7.94 13.96 27.07
N THR A 165 -7.73 13.08 28.06
CA THR A 165 -6.38 12.60 28.42
C THR A 165 -5.74 11.82 27.27
N ARG A 166 -6.49 10.90 26.62
CA ARG A 166 -6.01 10.18 25.44
C ARG A 166 -5.76 11.08 24.25
N SER A 167 -6.60 12.08 24.03
CA SER A 167 -6.41 13.06 22.94
C SER A 167 -5.15 13.89 23.19
N ALA A 168 -4.93 14.38 24.41
CA ALA A 168 -3.73 15.12 24.77
C ALA A 168 -2.46 14.26 24.70
N GLU A 169 -2.54 12.98 25.07
CA GLU A 169 -1.44 12.03 24.94
C GLU A 169 -1.13 11.72 23.46
N LEU A 170 -2.17 11.55 22.62
CA LEU A 170 -2.02 11.40 21.17
C LEU A 170 -1.41 12.66 20.54
N GLU A 171 -1.83 13.85 20.94
CA GLU A 171 -1.28 15.13 20.44
C GLU A 171 0.19 15.33 20.84
N GLN A 172 0.58 14.91 22.05
CA GLN A 172 1.99 14.98 22.51
C GLN A 172 2.91 14.01 21.77
N HIS A 173 2.38 12.88 21.30
CA HIS A 173 3.14 11.85 20.60
C HIS A 173 2.97 11.92 19.07
N GLN A 174 2.14 12.79 18.56
CA GLN A 174 1.94 12.97 17.13
C GLN A 174 3.02 13.87 16.53
N PHE A 175 3.84 13.29 15.63
CA PHE A 175 4.83 14.03 14.85
C PHE A 175 4.20 15.18 14.04
N SER A 176 2.97 14.97 13.55
CA SER A 176 2.16 15.97 12.85
C SER A 176 0.71 15.49 12.74
N THR A 177 -0.26 16.40 12.71
CA THR A 177 -1.67 16.07 12.46
C THR A 177 -1.93 15.60 11.02
N THR A 178 -1.06 15.98 10.09
CA THR A 178 -1.16 15.66 8.66
C THR A 178 -0.19 14.58 8.22
N THR A 179 0.87 14.30 8.99
CA THR A 179 1.92 13.33 8.64
C THR A 179 2.04 12.25 9.70
N LYS A 180 1.96 11.00 9.29
CA LYS A 180 2.23 9.83 10.13
C LYS A 180 3.59 9.25 9.79
N LEU A 181 4.35 8.87 10.81
CA LEU A 181 5.58 8.11 10.67
C LEU A 181 5.29 6.63 10.88
N ASN A 182 5.61 5.80 9.90
CA ASN A 182 5.56 4.35 10.00
C ASN A 182 6.95 3.80 9.71
N GLY A 183 7.49 3.05 10.66
CA GLY A 183 8.84 2.49 10.57
C GLY A 183 8.85 0.97 10.39
N GLU A 184 9.83 0.48 9.65
CA GLU A 184 10.19 -0.92 9.55
C GLU A 184 11.70 -1.05 9.73
N ALA A 185 12.12 -1.96 10.61
CA ALA A 185 13.53 -2.36 10.74
C ALA A 185 13.63 -3.88 10.62
N ILE A 186 14.51 -4.34 9.75
CA ILE A 186 14.82 -5.76 9.55
C ILE A 186 16.25 -6.01 10.04
N PHE A 187 16.40 -7.03 10.88
CA PHE A 187 17.69 -7.65 11.16
C PHE A 187 17.68 -9.05 10.57
N ALA A 188 18.66 -9.38 9.75
CA ALA A 188 18.69 -10.68 9.11
C ALA A 188 20.05 -11.34 9.25
N VAL A 189 20.02 -12.62 9.63
CA VAL A 189 21.16 -13.54 9.48
C VAL A 189 20.86 -14.42 8.27
N ALA A 190 21.74 -14.41 7.28
CA ALA A 190 21.55 -15.21 6.08
C ALA A 190 22.89 -15.75 5.57
N GLY A 191 22.83 -16.79 4.75
CA GLY A 191 24.03 -17.36 4.17
C GLY A 191 23.75 -18.51 3.22
N VAL A 192 24.69 -18.77 2.32
CA VAL A 192 24.62 -19.95 1.46
C VAL A 192 25.20 -21.14 2.23
N VAL A 193 24.38 -22.16 2.46
CA VAL A 193 24.72 -23.33 3.29
C VAL A 193 25.48 -24.38 2.48
N SER A 194 25.08 -24.56 1.21
CA SER A 194 25.68 -25.55 0.32
C SER A 194 25.59 -25.13 -1.13
N GLY A 195 26.33 -25.78 -2.01
CA GLY A 195 26.26 -25.63 -3.45
C GLY A 195 27.51 -25.06 -4.08
N ASP A 196 27.43 -24.91 -5.41
CA ASP A 196 28.43 -24.22 -6.23
C ASP A 196 27.86 -22.91 -6.76
N ASN A 197 28.73 -21.97 -7.05
CA ASN A 197 28.34 -20.74 -7.71
C ASN A 197 28.11 -20.95 -9.22
N ALA A 198 27.48 -19.99 -9.89
CA ALA A 198 27.17 -20.07 -11.32
C ALA A 198 28.41 -20.25 -12.23
N ARG A 199 29.63 -20.08 -11.72
CA ARG A 199 30.91 -20.26 -12.41
C ARG A 199 31.52 -21.64 -12.18
N GLY A 200 30.80 -22.56 -11.53
CA GLY A 200 31.29 -23.92 -11.21
C GLY A 200 32.30 -23.94 -10.06
N GLY A 201 32.55 -22.85 -9.36
CA GLY A 201 33.40 -22.77 -8.19
C GLY A 201 32.62 -22.97 -6.89
N LYS A 202 33.35 -23.19 -5.79
CA LYS A 202 32.72 -23.29 -4.47
C LYS A 202 32.19 -21.95 -4.00
N ILE A 203 30.99 -21.93 -3.42
CA ILE A 203 30.40 -20.76 -2.80
C ILE A 203 31.07 -20.46 -1.46
N ASN A 204 31.30 -19.18 -1.17
CA ASN A 204 31.67 -18.73 0.16
C ASN A 204 30.49 -18.92 1.13
N ARG A 205 30.70 -19.72 2.18
CA ARG A 205 29.64 -20.14 3.13
C ARG A 205 29.64 -19.31 4.41
N ASN A 206 30.13 -18.08 4.36
CA ASN A 206 30.13 -17.21 5.54
C ASN A 206 28.71 -16.68 5.77
N PRO A 207 28.12 -16.91 6.94
CA PRO A 207 26.85 -16.25 7.28
C PRO A 207 27.09 -14.74 7.44
N ILE A 208 26.14 -13.95 6.95
CA ILE A 208 26.13 -12.50 7.11
C ILE A 208 25.08 -12.10 8.13
N LEU A 209 25.35 -11.02 8.85
CA LEU A 209 24.37 -10.28 9.64
C LEU A 209 24.25 -8.89 9.04
N GLY A 210 23.05 -8.50 8.69
CA GLY A 210 22.79 -7.19 8.13
C GLY A 210 21.43 -6.66 8.52
N ASP A 211 21.17 -5.44 8.10
CA ASP A 211 19.95 -4.70 8.42
C ASP A 211 19.38 -3.98 7.20
N ARG A 212 18.09 -3.67 7.30
CA ARG A 212 17.38 -2.70 6.47
C ARG A 212 16.45 -1.89 7.35
N VAL A 213 16.48 -0.58 7.22
CA VAL A 213 15.56 0.33 7.89
C VAL A 213 14.79 1.11 6.84
N ARG A 214 13.48 1.20 7.00
CA ARG A 214 12.56 2.03 6.19
C ARG A 214 11.75 2.94 7.11
N LEU A 215 11.68 4.21 6.78
CA LEU A 215 10.85 5.21 7.45
C LEU A 215 9.92 5.84 6.41
N ASN A 216 8.63 5.60 6.55
CA ASN A 216 7.60 6.19 5.70
C ASN A 216 6.99 7.41 6.40
N PHE A 217 7.12 8.57 5.79
CA PHE A 217 6.40 9.78 6.15
C PHE A 217 5.17 9.87 5.24
N ASP A 218 4.03 9.47 5.78
CA ASP A 218 2.75 9.42 5.08
C ASP A 218 1.92 10.64 5.44
N SER A 219 1.81 11.60 4.50
CA SER A 219 1.05 12.85 4.66
C SER A 219 -0.23 12.82 3.84
N SER A 220 -1.31 13.34 4.40
CA SER A 220 -2.58 13.53 3.68
C SER A 220 -3.05 14.97 3.84
N PHE A 221 -3.43 15.62 2.74
CA PHE A 221 -3.90 17.00 2.70
C PHE A 221 -5.42 17.09 2.65
N THR A 222 -6.07 16.07 2.12
CA THR A 222 -7.53 16.04 1.92
C THR A 222 -8.22 14.94 2.74
N GLY A 223 -7.45 14.11 3.44
CA GLY A 223 -7.93 12.92 4.15
C GLY A 223 -8.24 11.72 3.24
N LYS A 224 -8.05 11.88 1.92
CA LYS A 224 -8.26 10.83 0.91
C LYS A 224 -7.06 10.61 -0.01
N ASP A 225 -6.06 11.45 0.09
CA ASP A 225 -4.81 11.42 -0.66
C ASP A 225 -3.66 10.93 0.23
N LEU A 226 -2.56 10.57 -0.38
CA LEU A 226 -1.34 10.11 0.27
C LEU A 226 -0.12 10.67 -0.45
N LEU A 227 0.64 11.51 0.24
CA LEU A 227 2.03 11.82 -0.12
C LEU A 227 2.92 10.95 0.75
N ARG A 228 3.62 9.99 0.15
CA ARG A 228 4.62 9.16 0.83
C ARG A 228 6.01 9.60 0.48
N THR A 229 6.82 9.85 1.50
CA THR A 229 8.27 9.92 1.39
C THR A 229 8.86 8.79 2.20
N ARG A 230 9.55 7.85 1.54
CA ARG A 230 10.23 6.73 2.19
C ARG A 230 11.73 6.97 2.19
N LEU A 231 12.31 6.93 3.38
CA LEU A 231 13.76 6.84 3.56
C LEU A 231 14.13 5.39 3.79
N GLN A 232 15.20 4.94 3.17
CA GLN A 232 15.74 3.59 3.38
C GLN A 232 17.25 3.64 3.58
N ALA A 233 17.72 2.78 4.48
CA ALA A 233 19.12 2.42 4.63
C ALA A 233 19.24 0.90 4.72
N THR A 234 20.30 0.31 4.15
CA THR A 234 20.57 -1.12 4.22
C THR A 234 22.04 -1.42 4.03
N ASN A 235 22.52 -2.46 4.70
CA ASN A 235 23.84 -3.04 4.48
C ASN A 235 23.77 -4.52 4.03
N LEU A 236 22.55 -5.04 3.81
CA LEU A 236 22.35 -6.39 3.29
C LEU A 236 22.65 -6.45 1.79
N ASN A 237 23.70 -7.13 1.43
CA ASN A 237 24.05 -7.38 0.04
C ASN A 237 23.34 -8.62 -0.50
N ALA A 238 22.92 -8.55 -1.77
CA ALA A 238 22.46 -9.70 -2.49
C ALA A 238 23.62 -10.70 -2.70
N PHE A 239 23.33 -12.01 -2.62
CA PHE A 239 24.36 -13.04 -2.80
C PHE A 239 24.88 -13.12 -4.24
N SER A 240 24.10 -12.65 -5.22
CA SER A 240 24.44 -12.65 -6.64
C SER A 240 25.73 -11.93 -6.97
N ALA A 241 26.08 -10.89 -6.26
CA ALA A 241 27.29 -10.09 -6.54
C ALA A 241 28.59 -10.79 -6.13
N ASN A 242 28.58 -11.53 -5.00
CA ASN A 242 29.83 -11.97 -4.34
C ASN A 242 29.87 -13.46 -4.00
N SER A 243 28.77 -14.19 -4.12
CA SER A 243 28.69 -15.58 -3.65
C SER A 243 28.12 -16.52 -4.70
N THR A 244 26.87 -16.36 -5.08
CA THR A 244 26.19 -17.26 -6.02
C THR A 244 26.52 -16.97 -7.48
N PHE A 245 26.82 -15.71 -7.81
CA PHE A 245 27.02 -15.18 -9.15
C PHE A 245 25.85 -15.46 -10.12
N THR A 246 24.65 -15.62 -9.57
CA THR A 246 23.38 -15.69 -10.30
C THR A 246 22.34 -14.88 -9.52
N PRO A 247 21.43 -14.15 -10.17
CA PRO A 247 20.34 -13.45 -9.48
C PRO A 247 19.32 -14.39 -8.84
N GLU A 248 19.35 -15.69 -9.17
CA GLU A 248 18.43 -16.67 -8.59
C GLU A 248 18.56 -16.73 -7.07
N GLY A 249 17.44 -16.70 -6.38
CA GLY A 249 17.36 -16.81 -4.93
C GLY A 249 17.78 -15.56 -4.16
N ASP A 250 17.99 -14.42 -4.82
CA ASP A 250 18.30 -13.16 -4.13
C ASP A 250 17.19 -12.77 -3.16
N LEU A 251 17.60 -12.37 -1.94
CA LEU A 251 16.68 -12.01 -0.87
C LEU A 251 15.98 -10.68 -1.14
N ARG A 252 14.65 -10.62 -1.01
CA ARG A 252 13.84 -9.43 -1.28
C ARG A 252 14.14 -8.25 -0.34
N PHE A 253 14.64 -8.52 0.85
CA PHE A 253 15.05 -7.52 1.82
C PHE A 253 16.52 -7.14 1.73
N ALA A 254 17.31 -7.80 0.89
CA ALA A 254 18.62 -7.33 0.46
C ALA A 254 18.43 -6.31 -0.65
N GLY A 255 19.13 -5.22 -0.61
CA GLY A 255 18.98 -4.16 -1.60
C GLY A 255 20.21 -3.28 -1.68
N GLY A 256 20.37 -2.59 -2.81
CA GLY A 256 21.51 -1.78 -3.12
C GLY A 256 21.78 -0.67 -2.09
N THR A 257 23.01 -0.28 -2.04
CA THR A 257 23.45 0.91 -1.30
C THR A 257 23.12 2.15 -2.13
N PHE A 258 22.56 3.18 -1.50
CA PHE A 258 22.25 4.46 -2.14
C PHE A 258 23.50 5.30 -2.47
N ASP A 259 24.69 4.88 -2.02
CA ASP A 259 25.94 5.61 -2.21
C ASP A 259 27.09 4.63 -2.50
N ASN A 260 27.34 4.35 -3.75
CA ASN A 260 28.53 3.70 -4.33
C ASN A 260 29.34 2.77 -3.39
N GLY A 261 28.67 1.99 -2.53
CA GLY A 261 29.30 1.07 -1.58
C GLY A 261 29.31 1.52 -0.12
N ASN A 262 28.78 2.68 0.24
CA ASN A 262 28.59 3.04 1.64
C ASN A 262 27.40 2.27 2.22
N ASN A 263 27.71 1.33 3.09
CA ASN A 263 26.72 0.56 3.82
C ASN A 263 25.91 1.48 4.73
N ASN A 264 24.59 1.31 4.75
CA ASN A 264 23.63 2.12 5.53
C ASN A 264 23.57 3.61 5.13
N ALA A 265 23.96 3.98 3.91
CA ALA A 265 23.65 5.29 3.40
C ALA A 265 22.13 5.45 3.28
N VAL A 266 21.62 6.58 3.79
CA VAL A 266 20.20 6.90 3.77
C VAL A 266 19.85 7.54 2.42
N GLY A 267 18.89 6.98 1.72
CA GLY A 267 18.37 7.54 0.46
C GLY A 267 16.85 7.58 0.46
N ILE A 268 16.30 8.33 -0.51
CA ILE A 268 14.86 8.32 -0.79
C ILE A 268 14.54 7.07 -1.60
N ASP A 269 13.87 6.11 -0.99
CA ASP A 269 13.49 4.82 -1.57
C ASP A 269 12.11 4.85 -2.24
N ALA A 270 11.26 5.81 -1.91
CA ALA A 270 10.04 6.13 -2.62
C ALA A 270 9.63 7.58 -2.37
N LEU A 271 9.17 8.25 -3.42
CA LEU A 271 8.49 9.53 -3.32
C LEU A 271 7.30 9.49 -4.28
N LEU A 272 6.10 9.37 -3.72
CA LEU A 272 4.88 9.24 -4.51
C LEU A 272 3.75 10.11 -3.95
N TYR A 273 2.85 10.50 -4.85
CA TYR A 273 1.60 11.15 -4.49
C TYR A 273 0.41 10.42 -5.13
N GLN A 274 -0.43 9.86 -4.27
CA GLN A 274 -1.64 9.13 -4.66
C GLN A 274 -2.88 9.95 -4.30
N PHE A 275 -3.82 10.05 -5.24
CA PHE A 275 -5.08 10.73 -5.00
C PHE A 275 -6.24 10.13 -5.80
N PRO A 276 -7.47 10.14 -5.27
CA PRO A 276 -8.65 9.73 -6.01
C PRO A 276 -9.06 10.82 -7.00
N LEU A 277 -8.92 10.55 -8.30
CA LEU A 277 -9.42 11.43 -9.36
C LEU A 277 -10.95 11.36 -9.44
N THR A 278 -11.52 10.18 -9.21
CA THR A 278 -12.96 9.92 -9.07
C THR A 278 -13.18 8.89 -7.96
N GLN A 279 -14.45 8.55 -7.65
CA GLN A 279 -14.77 7.46 -6.71
C GLN A 279 -14.28 6.07 -7.18
N LYS A 280 -13.94 5.93 -8.47
CA LYS A 280 -13.51 4.68 -9.09
C LYS A 280 -12.12 4.73 -9.70
N THR A 281 -11.46 5.88 -9.67
CA THR A 281 -10.16 6.09 -10.32
C THR A 281 -9.19 6.68 -9.33
N ASN A 282 -8.12 5.96 -9.04
CA ASN A 282 -6.94 6.46 -8.34
C ASN A 282 -5.84 6.79 -9.33
N VAL A 283 -5.12 7.87 -9.07
CA VAL A 283 -3.93 8.28 -9.80
C VAL A 283 -2.76 8.29 -8.83
N ILE A 284 -1.64 7.73 -9.25
CA ILE A 284 -0.39 7.70 -8.49
C ILE A 284 0.68 8.36 -9.35
N VAL A 285 1.28 9.43 -8.83
CA VAL A 285 2.44 10.09 -9.42
C VAL A 285 3.66 9.61 -8.66
N GLU A 286 4.55 8.91 -9.36
CA GLU A 286 5.81 8.43 -8.82
C GLU A 286 6.91 9.43 -9.17
N ALA A 287 7.50 10.07 -8.19
CA ALA A 287 8.58 11.02 -8.41
C ALA A 287 9.96 10.38 -8.24
N ASN A 288 10.07 9.29 -7.48
CA ASN A 288 11.32 8.55 -7.28
C ASN A 288 11.06 7.10 -6.89
N ALA A 289 11.81 6.18 -7.48
CA ALA A 289 11.85 4.75 -7.18
C ALA A 289 10.48 4.04 -7.13
N GLY A 290 9.53 4.54 -7.92
CA GLY A 290 8.24 3.91 -8.11
C GLY A 290 8.35 2.53 -8.73
N ALA A 291 7.39 1.68 -8.46
CA ALA A 291 7.33 0.31 -8.94
C ALA A 291 5.90 -0.08 -9.36
N ALA A 292 5.80 -1.12 -10.18
CA ALA A 292 4.51 -1.59 -10.68
C ALA A 292 3.51 -1.90 -9.56
N ASP A 293 3.97 -2.42 -8.44
CA ASP A 293 3.13 -2.81 -7.29
C ASP A 293 2.58 -1.63 -6.48
N ASP A 294 3.04 -0.42 -6.72
CA ASP A 294 2.45 0.78 -6.11
C ASP A 294 1.04 1.09 -6.68
N PHE A 295 0.80 0.69 -7.93
CA PHE A 295 -0.50 0.92 -8.62
C PHE A 295 -1.10 -0.32 -9.29
N THR A 296 -0.53 -1.52 -9.09
CA THR A 296 -1.01 -2.76 -9.70
C THR A 296 -1.04 -3.89 -8.68
N ASN A 297 -2.14 -4.64 -8.64
CA ASN A 297 -2.25 -5.80 -7.76
C ASN A 297 -1.40 -6.97 -8.29
N THR A 298 -0.42 -7.41 -7.53
CA THR A 298 0.48 -8.53 -7.91
C THR A 298 -0.15 -9.91 -7.76
N VAL A 299 -1.39 -9.99 -7.28
CA VAL A 299 -2.19 -11.22 -7.11
C VAL A 299 -1.52 -12.26 -6.19
N ASN A 300 -0.66 -11.81 -5.30
CA ASN A 300 0.02 -12.65 -4.31
C ASN A 300 -0.11 -12.07 -2.89
N PRO A 301 -1.33 -12.00 -2.32
CA PRO A 301 -1.66 -11.14 -1.18
C PRO A 301 -0.95 -11.49 0.13
N TYR A 302 -0.45 -12.71 0.30
CA TYR A 302 0.19 -13.17 1.54
C TYR A 302 1.70 -13.28 1.45
N LEU A 303 2.24 -13.54 0.26
CA LEU A 303 3.66 -13.75 0.08
C LEU A 303 4.38 -12.50 -0.42
N ASP A 304 3.65 -11.54 -1.03
CA ASP A 304 4.21 -10.27 -1.48
C ASP A 304 4.14 -9.20 -0.38
N GLY A 305 5.11 -9.23 0.51
CA GLY A 305 5.22 -8.28 1.63
C GLY A 305 6.42 -7.34 1.51
N ASP A 306 6.91 -7.12 0.30
CA ASP A 306 8.02 -6.22 -0.03
C ASP A 306 9.30 -6.46 0.81
N GLY A 307 9.53 -7.71 1.18
CA GLY A 307 10.68 -8.16 1.97
C GLY A 307 10.52 -7.99 3.48
N GLY A 308 9.59 -7.19 3.97
CA GLY A 308 9.31 -7.04 5.41
C GLY A 308 8.52 -8.23 5.98
N SER A 309 7.67 -8.83 5.16
CA SER A 309 6.88 -10.02 5.48
C SER A 309 6.79 -10.95 4.26
N GLY A 310 6.10 -12.07 4.39
CA GLY A 310 5.91 -13.03 3.31
C GLY A 310 7.23 -13.67 2.86
N ALA A 311 7.33 -13.94 1.55
CA ALA A 311 8.46 -14.62 0.94
C ALA A 311 9.80 -13.94 1.22
N LEU A 312 10.86 -14.75 1.21
CA LEU A 312 12.22 -14.27 1.46
C LEU A 312 12.89 -13.77 0.18
N SER A 313 12.61 -14.43 -0.95
CA SER A 313 13.24 -14.13 -2.24
C SER A 313 12.48 -13.08 -3.04
N HIS A 314 13.17 -12.41 -3.96
CA HIS A 314 12.54 -11.58 -4.99
C HIS A 314 11.55 -12.38 -5.83
N PHE A 315 11.92 -13.59 -6.20
CA PHE A 315 11.07 -14.45 -7.01
C PHE A 315 9.80 -14.85 -6.26
N GLY A 316 9.87 -15.22 -4.97
CA GLY A 316 8.71 -15.67 -4.20
C GLY A 316 7.65 -14.58 -3.94
N THR A 317 7.98 -13.30 -4.14
CA THR A 317 7.03 -12.22 -3.90
C THR A 317 6.04 -12.03 -5.05
N ARG A 318 6.50 -12.00 -6.31
CA ARG A 318 5.66 -11.66 -7.47
C ARG A 318 6.23 -12.17 -8.79
N ASN A 319 5.39 -12.19 -9.83
CA ASN A 319 5.85 -12.49 -11.19
C ASN A 319 6.96 -11.49 -11.59
N PRO A 320 8.13 -11.97 -12.01
CA PRO A 320 9.27 -11.14 -12.40
C PRO A 320 9.00 -10.05 -13.44
N ILE A 321 7.98 -10.21 -14.28
CA ILE A 321 7.65 -9.19 -15.30
C ILE A 321 7.31 -7.82 -14.73
N TYR A 322 6.83 -7.75 -13.47
CA TYR A 322 6.56 -6.47 -12.78
C TYR A 322 7.83 -5.66 -12.54
N TYR A 323 8.99 -6.30 -12.39
CA TYR A 323 10.27 -5.63 -12.16
C TYR A 323 10.79 -4.88 -13.41
N LEU A 324 10.19 -5.12 -14.58
CA LEU A 324 10.50 -4.33 -15.79
C LEU A 324 9.92 -2.89 -15.73
N VAL A 325 9.08 -2.60 -14.73
CA VAL A 325 8.39 -1.31 -14.56
C VAL A 325 8.83 -0.69 -13.26
N ASN A 326 9.79 0.23 -13.34
CA ASN A 326 10.34 0.95 -12.19
C ASN A 326 10.82 2.35 -12.60
N GLY A 327 10.97 3.25 -11.64
CA GLY A 327 11.49 4.60 -11.86
C GLY A 327 10.52 5.70 -11.42
N ALA A 328 10.33 6.73 -12.26
CA ALA A 328 9.38 7.80 -11.97
C ALA A 328 8.40 8.01 -13.14
N GLY A 329 7.16 8.36 -12.82
CA GLY A 329 6.11 8.51 -13.81
C GLY A 329 4.70 8.51 -13.24
N LEU A 330 3.79 7.78 -13.87
CA LEU A 330 2.36 7.80 -13.55
C LEU A 330 1.76 6.39 -13.55
N GLY A 331 0.96 6.11 -12.51
CA GLY A 331 0.08 4.96 -12.44
C GLY A 331 -1.38 5.38 -12.32
N ILE A 332 -2.27 4.59 -12.90
CA ILE A 332 -3.73 4.79 -12.84
C ILE A 332 -4.38 3.45 -12.54
N GLN A 333 -5.25 3.44 -11.53
CA GLN A 333 -6.14 2.32 -11.21
C GLN A 333 -7.57 2.74 -11.46
N HIS A 334 -8.31 1.97 -12.26
CA HIS A 334 -9.73 2.23 -12.53
C HIS A 334 -10.58 1.00 -12.23
N GLN A 335 -11.51 1.15 -11.30
CA GLN A 335 -12.50 0.13 -10.96
C GLN A 335 -13.75 0.28 -11.83
N PHE A 336 -13.93 -0.58 -12.82
CA PHE A 336 -15.18 -0.66 -13.59
C PHE A 336 -16.33 -1.16 -12.70
N SER A 337 -16.04 -2.18 -11.88
CA SER A 337 -16.97 -2.76 -10.91
C SER A 337 -16.17 -3.31 -9.70
N LYS A 338 -16.87 -3.80 -8.67
CA LYS A 338 -16.22 -4.49 -7.53
C LYS A 338 -15.39 -5.73 -7.96
N ASN A 339 -15.66 -6.27 -9.15
CA ASN A 339 -15.05 -7.50 -9.64
C ASN A 339 -14.06 -7.27 -10.80
N LEU A 340 -13.93 -6.04 -11.31
CA LEU A 340 -13.11 -5.74 -12.48
C LEU A 340 -12.37 -4.43 -12.30
N GLU A 341 -11.04 -4.48 -12.37
CA GLU A 341 -10.14 -3.35 -12.25
C GLU A 341 -9.13 -3.36 -13.41
N LEU A 342 -8.82 -2.19 -13.93
CA LEU A 342 -7.74 -1.95 -14.89
C LEU A 342 -6.68 -1.08 -14.24
N SER A 343 -5.45 -1.55 -14.23
CA SER A 343 -4.27 -0.78 -13.87
C SER A 343 -3.47 -0.44 -15.11
N LEU A 344 -3.04 0.81 -15.23
CA LEU A 344 -2.17 1.30 -16.29
C LEU A 344 -1.02 2.07 -15.64
N GLY A 345 0.19 1.96 -16.19
CA GLY A 345 1.31 2.72 -15.69
C GLY A 345 2.42 2.90 -16.72
N TYR A 346 3.18 3.97 -16.53
CA TYR A 346 4.39 4.28 -17.25
C TYR A 346 5.41 4.88 -16.30
N LEU A 347 6.56 4.23 -16.16
CA LEU A 347 7.67 4.69 -15.33
C LEU A 347 8.95 4.76 -16.18
N ALA A 348 9.67 5.88 -16.08
CA ALA A 348 10.97 6.09 -16.70
C ALA A 348 12.08 5.88 -15.66
N ASN A 349 13.16 5.20 -16.04
CA ASN A 349 14.21 4.82 -15.09
C ASN A 349 15.14 6.01 -14.72
N ASP A 350 15.43 6.89 -15.66
CA ASP A 350 16.29 8.09 -15.45
C ASP A 350 15.59 9.37 -15.93
N PRO A 351 14.42 9.74 -15.35
CA PRO A 351 13.58 10.81 -15.86
C PRO A 351 14.11 12.21 -15.58
N ALA A 352 14.97 12.38 -14.57
CA ALA A 352 15.51 13.66 -14.14
C ALA A 352 16.76 14.10 -14.94
N ASN A 353 17.30 13.22 -15.76
CA ASN A 353 18.48 13.48 -16.57
C ASN A 353 18.08 14.02 -17.94
N SER A 354 18.63 15.17 -18.33
CA SER A 354 18.33 15.83 -19.63
C SER A 354 19.22 15.37 -20.80
N GLN A 355 20.07 14.39 -20.58
CA GLN A 355 20.97 13.89 -21.62
C GLN A 355 20.23 13.02 -22.65
N ASN A 356 20.82 12.87 -23.87
CA ASN A 356 20.29 11.94 -24.84
C ASN A 356 20.32 10.50 -24.32
N GLY A 357 19.22 9.78 -24.52
CA GLY A 357 19.05 8.42 -23.99
C GLY A 357 18.55 8.38 -22.54
N SER A 358 18.17 9.53 -21.95
CA SER A 358 17.58 9.70 -20.62
C SER A 358 16.32 10.57 -20.70
N GLY A 359 15.78 10.95 -19.55
CA GLY A 359 14.59 11.78 -19.45
C GLY A 359 13.29 10.97 -19.50
N LEU A 360 12.18 11.68 -19.39
CA LEU A 360 10.87 11.04 -19.18
C LEU A 360 10.43 10.16 -20.38
N PHE A 361 10.79 10.51 -21.61
CA PHE A 361 10.30 9.81 -22.81
C PHE A 361 11.42 9.44 -23.81
N ASN A 362 12.68 9.70 -23.49
CA ASN A 362 13.80 9.45 -24.39
C ASN A 362 14.82 8.45 -23.84
N GLY A 363 14.54 7.85 -22.67
CA GLY A 363 15.40 6.89 -21.99
C GLY A 363 14.73 5.55 -21.74
N ALA A 364 15.30 4.79 -20.84
CA ALA A 364 14.76 3.53 -20.38
C ALA A 364 13.41 3.73 -19.68
N TYR A 365 12.45 2.84 -19.95
CA TYR A 365 11.10 2.89 -19.39
C TYR A 365 10.48 1.50 -19.25
N GLY A 366 9.46 1.42 -18.40
CA GLY A 366 8.49 0.34 -18.35
C GLY A 366 7.06 0.86 -18.42
N ALA A 367 6.25 0.27 -19.29
CA ALA A 367 4.81 0.54 -19.39
C ALA A 367 4.03 -0.73 -19.11
N ILE A 368 2.99 -0.65 -18.30
CA ILE A 368 2.18 -1.80 -17.87
C ILE A 368 0.70 -1.56 -18.09
N ALA A 369 -0.01 -2.61 -18.47
CA ALA A 369 -1.45 -2.70 -18.44
C ALA A 369 -1.85 -4.03 -17.81
N GLN A 370 -2.69 -3.99 -16.76
CA GLN A 370 -3.20 -5.18 -16.12
C GLN A 370 -4.70 -5.13 -15.95
N LEU A 371 -5.36 -6.21 -16.32
CA LEU A 371 -6.76 -6.46 -16.00
C LEU A 371 -6.84 -7.41 -14.82
N THR A 372 -7.36 -6.93 -13.68
CA THR A 372 -7.60 -7.74 -12.49
C THR A 372 -9.08 -8.10 -12.39
N VAL A 373 -9.36 -9.38 -12.36
CA VAL A 373 -10.73 -9.95 -12.30
C VAL A 373 -10.90 -10.71 -11.00
N LYS A 374 -11.97 -10.41 -10.26
CA LYS A 374 -12.35 -11.07 -9.00
C LYS A 374 -13.72 -11.71 -9.16
N PRO A 375 -13.82 -12.90 -9.80
CA PRO A 375 -15.12 -13.56 -10.02
C PRO A 375 -15.86 -13.84 -8.71
N THR A 376 -15.11 -14.11 -7.65
CA THR A 376 -15.58 -14.27 -6.27
C THR A 376 -14.63 -13.57 -5.30
N ASP A 377 -15.04 -13.38 -4.06
CA ASP A 377 -14.18 -12.81 -3.00
C ASP A 377 -12.96 -13.72 -2.69
N LYS A 378 -13.00 -14.98 -3.12
CA LYS A 378 -11.95 -15.98 -2.87
C LYS A 378 -11.03 -16.23 -4.07
N PHE A 379 -11.35 -15.71 -5.24
CA PHE A 379 -10.56 -15.93 -6.44
C PHE A 379 -10.24 -14.62 -7.14
N THR A 380 -8.94 -14.39 -7.36
CA THR A 380 -8.43 -13.24 -8.10
C THR A 380 -7.58 -13.75 -9.27
N LEU A 381 -7.77 -13.15 -10.43
CA LEU A 381 -6.99 -13.39 -11.66
C LEU A 381 -6.43 -12.07 -12.16
N GLY A 382 -5.14 -12.01 -12.44
CA GLY A 382 -4.45 -10.93 -13.14
C GLY A 382 -4.09 -11.37 -14.57
N LEU A 383 -4.27 -10.48 -15.52
CA LEU A 383 -3.74 -10.63 -16.88
C LEU A 383 -2.93 -9.38 -17.19
N THR A 384 -1.64 -9.55 -17.34
CA THR A 384 -0.65 -8.48 -17.34
C THR A 384 0.08 -8.43 -18.67
N TYR A 385 0.23 -7.23 -19.21
CA TYR A 385 1.11 -6.91 -20.34
C TYR A 385 2.08 -5.81 -19.93
N VAL A 386 3.35 -6.02 -20.21
CA VAL A 386 4.42 -5.03 -19.99
C VAL A 386 5.18 -4.82 -21.30
N ASN A 387 5.42 -3.57 -21.63
CA ASN A 387 6.38 -3.16 -22.65
C ASN A 387 7.49 -2.35 -21.98
N SER A 388 8.74 -2.70 -22.22
CA SER A 388 9.87 -1.98 -21.66
C SER A 388 10.98 -1.75 -22.69
N TYR A 389 11.75 -0.71 -22.43
CA TYR A 389 13.01 -0.41 -23.10
C TYR A 389 14.08 -0.14 -22.06
N ASN A 390 15.25 -0.73 -22.23
CA ASN A 390 16.42 -0.49 -21.39
C ASN A 390 17.65 -0.23 -22.27
N ASN A 391 18.56 0.62 -21.77
CA ASN A 391 19.81 0.93 -22.47
C ASN A 391 20.87 -0.15 -22.26
N ASP A 392 20.75 -0.92 -21.20
CA ASP A 392 21.57 -2.07 -20.87
C ASP A 392 20.71 -3.35 -20.92
N PHE A 393 21.37 -4.50 -20.98
CA PHE A 393 20.68 -5.78 -20.97
C PHE A 393 20.24 -6.11 -19.55
N THR A 394 19.12 -5.55 -19.13
CA THR A 394 18.50 -5.84 -17.85
C THR A 394 17.13 -6.43 -18.04
N ALA A 395 16.76 -7.31 -17.17
CA ALA A 395 15.41 -7.81 -17.09
C ALA A 395 15.15 -8.37 -15.69
N ASN A 396 13.88 -8.54 -15.36
CA ASN A 396 13.38 -9.43 -14.32
C ASN A 396 13.87 -9.16 -12.88
N GLY A 397 14.46 -8.00 -12.60
CA GLY A 397 14.66 -7.48 -11.24
C GLY A 397 15.28 -8.43 -10.22
N SER A 398 16.56 -8.76 -10.32
CA SER A 398 17.25 -9.67 -9.40
C SER A 398 16.65 -11.07 -9.31
N THR A 399 16.16 -11.60 -10.44
CA THR A 399 15.63 -12.96 -10.55
C THR A 399 16.08 -13.61 -11.85
N GLY A 400 16.20 -14.93 -11.86
CA GLY A 400 16.47 -15.73 -13.04
C GLY A 400 17.93 -15.94 -13.38
N SER A 401 18.17 -16.68 -14.46
CA SER A 401 19.52 -17.02 -14.92
C SER A 401 20.29 -15.77 -15.36
N ASN A 402 21.60 -15.84 -15.39
CA ASN A 402 22.45 -14.79 -15.93
C ASN A 402 22.11 -14.49 -17.40
N ARG A 403 21.68 -15.48 -18.19
CA ARG A 403 21.25 -15.26 -19.58
C ARG A 403 19.94 -14.49 -19.68
N ALA A 404 18.98 -14.78 -18.79
CA ALA A 404 17.68 -14.13 -18.76
C ALA A 404 17.75 -12.72 -18.17
N ASN A 405 18.74 -12.45 -17.32
CA ASN A 405 18.88 -11.17 -16.60
C ASN A 405 20.33 -10.69 -16.58
N LEU A 406 20.90 -10.48 -17.75
CA LEU A 406 22.25 -9.96 -17.92
C LEU A 406 22.29 -8.49 -17.51
N ARG A 407 22.71 -8.18 -16.30
CA ARG A 407 22.95 -6.82 -15.82
C ARG A 407 24.39 -6.41 -16.15
N SER A 408 24.61 -5.16 -16.55
CA SER A 408 25.93 -4.60 -16.82
C SER A 408 26.91 -4.82 -15.66
N ALA A 409 26.46 -4.75 -14.42
CA ALA A 409 27.26 -5.03 -13.24
C ALA A 409 27.75 -6.49 -13.15
N LEU A 410 26.96 -7.45 -13.63
CA LEU A 410 27.35 -8.85 -13.72
C LEU A 410 28.26 -9.11 -14.92
N LEU A 411 28.02 -8.43 -16.04
CA LEU A 411 28.83 -8.49 -17.25
C LEU A 411 30.25 -7.93 -17.04
N ASN A 412 30.40 -6.90 -16.23
CA ASN A 412 31.70 -6.29 -15.92
C ASN A 412 32.53 -7.09 -14.88
N ASN A 413 32.04 -8.25 -14.46
CA ASN A 413 32.74 -9.08 -13.49
C ASN A 413 33.73 -10.00 -14.22
N PRO A 414 35.08 -9.85 -14.01
CA PRO A 414 36.10 -10.64 -14.68
C PRO A 414 36.04 -12.16 -14.38
N ASN A 415 35.18 -12.51 -13.45
CA ASN A 415 35.00 -13.89 -13.03
C ASN A 415 33.68 -14.51 -13.54
N LEU A 416 32.97 -13.88 -14.50
CA LEU A 416 31.85 -14.54 -15.18
C LEU A 416 32.32 -15.82 -15.89
N PRO A 417 31.46 -16.85 -16.03
CA PRO A 417 31.77 -18.01 -16.88
C PRO A 417 32.29 -17.57 -18.25
N ASP A 418 33.29 -18.29 -18.78
CA ASP A 418 33.94 -17.91 -20.05
C ASP A 418 32.97 -17.66 -21.20
N ASP A 419 31.83 -18.39 -21.22
CA ASP A 419 30.77 -18.23 -22.21
C ASP A 419 29.97 -16.92 -22.04
N LEU A 420 30.04 -16.27 -20.88
CA LEU A 420 29.43 -14.96 -20.60
C LEU A 420 30.45 -13.82 -20.53
N ALA A 421 31.75 -14.11 -20.44
CA ALA A 421 32.80 -13.10 -20.38
C ALA A 421 32.83 -12.20 -21.63
N ALA A 422 32.35 -12.69 -22.76
CA ALA A 422 32.22 -11.94 -24.01
C ALA A 422 31.24 -10.74 -23.92
N PHE A 423 30.36 -10.72 -22.91
CA PHE A 423 29.38 -9.65 -22.69
C PHE A 423 29.89 -8.56 -21.74
N SER A 424 31.06 -8.73 -21.19
CA SER A 424 31.68 -7.79 -20.24
C SER A 424 31.84 -6.38 -20.87
N GLY A 425 31.25 -5.37 -20.22
CA GLY A 425 31.33 -3.97 -20.67
C GLY A 425 30.41 -3.58 -21.82
N ALA A 426 29.47 -4.42 -22.22
CA ALA A 426 28.55 -4.12 -23.31
C ALA A 426 27.25 -3.49 -22.78
N ASP A 427 26.97 -2.26 -23.22
CA ASP A 427 25.65 -1.65 -23.11
C ASP A 427 24.81 -2.11 -24.30
N LEU A 428 23.85 -2.98 -24.05
CA LEU A 428 22.97 -3.52 -25.08
C LEU A 428 21.57 -2.95 -24.93
N PRO A 429 21.14 -2.04 -25.80
CA PRO A 429 19.77 -1.55 -25.78
C PRO A 429 18.80 -2.67 -26.14
N VAL A 430 17.82 -2.90 -25.28
CA VAL A 430 16.82 -3.95 -25.43
C VAL A 430 15.40 -3.40 -25.31
N SER A 431 14.48 -4.02 -26.07
CA SER A 431 13.05 -3.81 -25.92
C SER A 431 12.38 -5.14 -25.61
N SER A 432 11.56 -5.15 -24.58
CA SER A 432 10.87 -6.35 -24.10
C SER A 432 9.36 -6.21 -24.16
N ASN A 433 8.68 -7.27 -24.59
CA ASN A 433 7.25 -7.46 -24.43
C ASN A 433 7.03 -8.63 -23.50
N ALA A 434 6.45 -8.38 -22.34
CA ALA A 434 6.18 -9.39 -21.35
C ALA A 434 4.67 -9.58 -21.13
N TYR A 435 4.28 -10.81 -20.95
CA TYR A 435 2.90 -11.24 -20.73
C TYR A 435 2.85 -12.08 -19.47
N GLY A 436 1.91 -11.79 -18.57
CA GLY A 436 1.71 -12.50 -17.32
C GLY A 436 0.27 -12.96 -17.14
N ALA A 437 0.13 -14.08 -16.46
CA ALA A 437 -1.11 -14.54 -15.89
C ALA A 437 -0.85 -14.94 -14.44
N GLU A 438 -1.51 -14.27 -13.53
CA GLU A 438 -1.39 -14.46 -12.09
C GLU A 438 -2.73 -14.90 -11.52
N ALA A 439 -2.74 -15.84 -10.58
CA ALA A 439 -3.96 -16.29 -9.93
C ALA A 439 -3.75 -16.50 -8.43
N SER A 440 -4.79 -16.21 -7.65
CA SER A 440 -4.83 -16.51 -6.23
C SER A 440 -6.23 -17.03 -5.86
N LEU A 441 -6.26 -18.20 -5.23
CA LEU A 441 -7.48 -18.89 -4.81
C LEU A 441 -7.42 -19.22 -3.33
N GLN A 442 -8.28 -18.57 -2.54
CA GLN A 442 -8.47 -18.89 -1.14
C GLN A 442 -9.36 -20.13 -1.00
N LEU A 443 -8.75 -21.29 -0.83
CA LEU A 443 -9.47 -22.57 -0.66
C LEU A 443 -10.16 -22.66 0.70
N SER A 444 -9.54 -22.08 1.74
CA SER A 444 -10.12 -21.91 3.07
C SER A 444 -9.51 -20.68 3.74
N ASP A 445 -10.00 -20.31 4.93
CA ASP A 445 -9.43 -19.20 5.71
C ASP A 445 -7.97 -19.45 6.13
N LYS A 446 -7.52 -20.70 6.06
CA LYS A 446 -6.17 -21.14 6.45
C LYS A 446 -5.32 -21.66 5.30
N PHE A 447 -5.82 -21.61 4.06
CA PHE A 447 -5.08 -22.16 2.92
C PHE A 447 -5.39 -21.39 1.64
N ILE A 448 -4.34 -20.87 1.04
CA ILE A 448 -4.36 -20.14 -0.23
C ILE A 448 -3.43 -20.82 -1.19
N LEU A 449 -3.93 -21.07 -2.38
CA LEU A 449 -3.19 -21.52 -3.55
C LEU A 449 -3.04 -20.35 -4.50
N GLY A 450 -1.84 -20.01 -4.87
CA GLY A 450 -1.54 -18.95 -5.83
C GLY A 450 -0.49 -19.37 -6.85
N GLY A 451 -0.14 -18.45 -7.72
CA GLY A 451 0.93 -18.65 -8.68
C GLY A 451 0.82 -17.75 -9.89
N TRP A 452 1.80 -17.89 -10.75
CA TRP A 452 1.89 -17.15 -12.01
C TRP A 452 2.61 -17.91 -13.10
N ALA A 453 2.42 -17.45 -14.33
CA ALA A 453 3.25 -17.75 -15.48
C ALA A 453 3.58 -16.45 -16.21
N GLY A 454 4.85 -16.25 -16.53
CA GLY A 454 5.35 -15.10 -17.27
C GLY A 454 6.10 -15.53 -18.53
N TYR A 455 5.88 -14.78 -19.61
CA TYR A 455 6.61 -14.91 -20.86
C TYR A 455 7.11 -13.54 -21.30
N THR A 456 8.39 -13.42 -21.60
CA THR A 456 9.02 -12.18 -22.07
C THR A 456 9.76 -12.46 -23.38
N ASN A 457 9.44 -11.69 -24.41
CA ASN A 457 10.25 -11.63 -25.62
C ASN A 457 11.10 -10.37 -25.58
N THR A 458 12.40 -10.54 -25.42
CA THR A 458 13.39 -9.45 -25.34
C THR A 458 14.15 -9.37 -26.66
N ARG A 459 14.19 -8.18 -27.27
CA ARG A 459 14.91 -7.92 -28.53
C ARG A 459 16.11 -7.04 -28.29
N ILE A 460 17.28 -7.47 -28.71
CA ILE A 460 18.50 -6.67 -28.78
C ILE A 460 18.44 -5.78 -30.01
N LEU A 461 18.47 -4.47 -29.80
CA LEU A 461 18.25 -3.47 -30.84
C LEU A 461 19.53 -3.03 -31.54
N ALA A 462 20.66 -3.04 -30.83
CA ALA A 462 21.97 -2.67 -31.36
C ALA A 462 23.07 -3.49 -30.69
N SER A 463 24.18 -3.68 -31.39
CA SER A 463 25.34 -4.42 -30.84
C SER A 463 26.36 -3.51 -30.14
N ASN A 464 26.32 -2.22 -30.35
CA ASN A 464 27.18 -1.18 -29.73
C ASN A 464 28.67 -1.56 -29.61
N GLY A 465 29.19 -2.32 -30.58
CA GLY A 465 30.59 -2.76 -30.56
C GLY A 465 30.87 -3.96 -29.63
N SER A 466 29.87 -4.53 -28.98
CA SER A 466 30.01 -5.66 -28.04
C SER A 466 30.36 -7.01 -28.69
N GLY A 467 30.25 -7.09 -30.03
CA GLY A 467 30.34 -8.37 -30.76
C GLY A 467 29.04 -9.21 -30.67
N ILE A 468 28.03 -8.74 -29.94
CA ILE A 468 26.75 -9.42 -29.83
C ILE A 468 25.83 -8.98 -30.94
N ASN A 469 25.24 -9.93 -31.66
CA ASN A 469 24.36 -9.64 -32.78
C ASN A 469 22.97 -9.23 -32.28
N ARG A 470 22.28 -8.43 -33.13
CA ARG A 470 20.85 -8.16 -32.94
C ARG A 470 20.07 -9.47 -33.03
N GLY A 471 19.02 -9.55 -32.27
CA GLY A 471 18.16 -10.74 -32.23
C GLY A 471 17.17 -10.72 -31.10
N SER A 472 16.58 -11.85 -30.81
CA SER A 472 15.56 -11.99 -29.77
C SER A 472 15.82 -13.17 -28.84
N LEU A 473 15.35 -13.03 -27.62
CA LEU A 473 15.35 -14.05 -26.58
C LEU A 473 13.90 -14.29 -26.15
N ASP A 474 13.51 -15.55 -26.00
CA ASP A 474 12.26 -15.95 -25.37
C ASP A 474 12.56 -16.43 -23.96
N ILE A 475 12.01 -15.73 -22.97
CA ILE A 475 12.26 -15.93 -21.55
C ILE A 475 10.94 -16.36 -20.90
N TRP A 476 10.97 -17.45 -20.12
CA TRP A 476 9.82 -17.94 -19.36
C TRP A 476 10.10 -17.97 -17.88
N ASN A 477 9.06 -17.81 -17.08
CA ASN A 477 9.07 -18.09 -15.65
C ASN A 477 7.69 -18.57 -15.20
N TRP A 478 7.64 -19.29 -14.08
CA TRP A 478 6.39 -19.68 -13.45
C TRP A 478 6.62 -20.04 -11.99
N ALA A 479 5.59 -19.85 -11.16
CA ALA A 479 5.57 -20.32 -9.78
C ALA A 479 4.19 -20.80 -9.38
N VAL A 480 4.18 -21.74 -8.44
CA VAL A 480 3.03 -22.11 -7.61
C VAL A 480 3.36 -21.72 -6.19
N THR A 481 2.43 -21.04 -5.54
CA THR A 481 2.58 -20.54 -4.16
C THR A 481 1.52 -21.16 -3.26
N LEU A 482 1.93 -21.57 -2.07
CA LEU A 482 1.05 -22.06 -1.02
C LEU A 482 1.20 -21.16 0.20
N GLY A 483 0.11 -20.57 0.65
CA GLY A 483 0.06 -19.75 1.85
C GLY A 483 -0.81 -20.39 2.92
N PHE A 484 -0.31 -20.41 4.15
CA PHE A 484 -1.01 -20.95 5.32
C PHE A 484 -1.10 -19.87 6.41
N PRO A 485 -2.05 -18.91 6.27
CA PRO A 485 -2.27 -17.91 7.30
C PRO A 485 -2.75 -18.55 8.61
N ASP A 486 -2.39 -17.92 9.72
CA ASP A 486 -2.73 -18.35 11.07
C ASP A 486 -2.28 -19.78 11.43
N LEU A 487 -1.24 -20.30 10.77
CA LEU A 487 -0.72 -21.63 11.07
C LEU A 487 -0.11 -21.67 12.48
N GLY A 488 -0.70 -22.48 13.35
CA GLY A 488 -0.32 -22.64 14.76
C GLY A 488 -0.84 -21.52 15.69
N LYS A 489 -0.70 -20.25 15.31
CA LYS A 489 -1.17 -19.10 16.09
C LYS A 489 -1.70 -18.03 15.16
N LYS A 490 -2.74 -17.29 15.60
CA LYS A 490 -3.26 -16.14 14.84
C LYS A 490 -2.17 -15.11 14.56
N GLY A 491 -2.08 -14.70 13.29
CA GLY A 491 -1.08 -13.77 12.79
C GLY A 491 0.22 -14.42 12.30
N ASN A 492 0.41 -15.72 12.47
CA ASN A 492 1.52 -16.44 11.85
C ASN A 492 1.21 -16.72 10.37
N LEU A 493 2.26 -16.93 9.58
CA LEU A 493 2.14 -17.29 8.17
C LEU A 493 3.22 -18.32 7.80
N ALA A 494 2.82 -19.47 7.26
CA ALA A 494 3.76 -20.30 6.52
C ALA A 494 3.57 -20.11 5.02
N GLY A 495 4.66 -20.18 4.27
CA GLY A 495 4.64 -20.08 2.82
C GLY A 495 5.57 -21.09 2.18
N ILE A 496 5.14 -21.59 1.02
CA ILE A 496 5.96 -22.43 0.14
C ILE A 496 5.83 -21.86 -1.27
N VAL A 497 6.96 -21.73 -1.95
CA VAL A 497 7.06 -21.35 -3.36
C VAL A 497 7.79 -22.43 -4.11
N VAL A 498 7.24 -22.87 -5.22
CA VAL A 498 7.88 -23.81 -6.15
C VAL A 498 7.74 -23.26 -7.55
N GLY A 499 8.85 -23.10 -8.26
CA GLY A 499 8.80 -22.55 -9.60
C GLY A 499 10.10 -22.63 -10.36
N MET A 500 10.13 -21.93 -11.48
CA MET A 500 11.32 -21.66 -12.27
C MET A 500 11.42 -20.15 -12.44
N GLU A 501 12.53 -19.61 -12.00
CA GLU A 501 12.88 -18.22 -12.21
C GLU A 501 13.06 -17.93 -13.71
N PRO A 502 13.10 -16.66 -14.17
CA PRO A 502 13.29 -16.34 -15.57
C PRO A 502 14.47 -17.08 -16.20
N TYR A 503 14.22 -17.77 -17.30
CA TYR A 503 15.23 -18.52 -18.04
C TYR A 503 14.99 -18.44 -19.54
N VAL A 504 16.07 -18.46 -20.35
CA VAL A 504 16.01 -18.34 -21.80
C VAL A 504 15.70 -19.70 -22.42
N THR A 505 14.52 -19.82 -23.01
CA THR A 505 14.08 -21.05 -23.69
C THR A 505 14.47 -21.09 -25.15
N SER A 506 14.61 -19.93 -25.79
CA SER A 506 14.99 -19.76 -27.19
C SER A 506 15.77 -18.47 -27.38
N SER A 507 16.77 -18.51 -28.25
CA SER A 507 17.56 -17.34 -28.62
C SER A 507 17.93 -17.39 -30.09
N SER A 508 17.71 -16.28 -30.79
CA SER A 508 18.27 -16.09 -32.13
C SER A 508 19.67 -15.48 -32.11
N VAL A 509 20.16 -15.13 -30.90
CA VAL A 509 21.49 -14.56 -30.67
C VAL A 509 22.44 -15.67 -30.26
N ALA A 510 23.26 -16.14 -31.18
CA ALA A 510 24.14 -17.29 -30.95
C ALA A 510 25.13 -17.09 -29.79
N GLN A 511 25.58 -15.84 -29.56
CA GLN A 511 26.50 -15.49 -28.49
C GLN A 511 25.86 -15.65 -27.09
N ILE A 512 24.55 -15.43 -26.96
CA ILE A 512 23.82 -15.62 -25.70
C ILE A 512 23.37 -17.09 -25.59
N GLY A 513 22.78 -17.61 -26.66
CA GLY A 513 22.20 -18.94 -26.66
C GLY A 513 20.98 -19.08 -25.72
N LYS A 514 20.53 -20.29 -25.53
CA LYS A 514 19.50 -20.65 -24.55
C LYS A 514 20.13 -21.22 -23.28
N ASP A 515 19.41 -21.19 -22.20
CA ASP A 515 19.77 -21.92 -20.97
C ASP A 515 19.83 -23.42 -21.22
N LYS A 516 20.83 -24.09 -20.64
CA LYS A 516 21.17 -25.49 -20.99
C LYS A 516 20.26 -26.50 -20.30
N ASN A 517 19.87 -26.18 -19.07
CA ASN A 517 19.11 -27.05 -18.18
C ASN A 517 17.97 -26.28 -17.51
N ASN A 518 17.29 -26.93 -16.56
CA ASN A 518 16.26 -26.31 -15.75
C ASN A 518 16.78 -26.13 -14.32
N SER A 519 16.64 -24.92 -13.78
CA SER A 519 16.81 -24.61 -12.36
C SER A 519 15.43 -24.47 -11.71
N TYR A 520 15.17 -25.24 -10.67
CA TYR A 520 13.96 -25.09 -9.88
C TYR A 520 14.28 -24.31 -8.61
N HIS A 521 13.40 -23.36 -8.30
CA HIS A 521 13.38 -22.61 -7.07
C HIS A 521 12.35 -23.22 -6.12
N LEU A 522 12.80 -23.67 -4.96
CA LEU A 522 11.96 -24.13 -3.87
C LEU A 522 12.24 -23.27 -2.66
N GLU A 523 11.24 -22.54 -2.21
CA GLU A 523 11.34 -21.70 -1.01
C GLU A 523 10.32 -22.16 0.02
N ALA A 524 10.73 -22.19 1.29
CA ALA A 524 9.82 -22.42 2.42
C ALA A 524 10.20 -21.49 3.58
N PHE A 525 9.19 -20.87 4.19
CA PHE A 525 9.39 -20.01 5.35
C PHE A 525 8.25 -20.14 6.36
N TYR A 526 8.53 -19.77 7.60
CA TYR A 526 7.53 -19.67 8.65
C TYR A 526 7.66 -18.34 9.39
N GLN A 527 6.72 -17.45 9.20
CA GLN A 527 6.65 -16.16 9.88
C GLN A 527 5.93 -16.33 11.22
N TYR A 528 6.70 -16.24 12.31
CA TYR A 528 6.18 -16.31 13.68
C TYR A 528 5.97 -14.91 14.24
N LYS A 529 4.72 -14.57 14.55
CA LYS A 529 4.34 -13.31 15.18
C LYS A 529 4.61 -13.37 16.68
N VAL A 530 5.68 -12.75 17.14
CA VAL A 530 6.06 -12.66 18.56
C VAL A 530 5.11 -11.69 19.26
N SER A 531 4.93 -10.50 18.69
CA SER A 531 4.00 -9.46 19.14
C SER A 531 3.37 -8.77 17.92
N ASP A 532 2.55 -7.74 18.14
CA ASP A 532 1.98 -6.96 17.01
C ASP A 532 3.06 -6.23 16.21
N ASN A 533 4.19 -5.94 16.83
CA ASN A 533 5.29 -5.16 16.27
C ASN A 533 6.53 -5.98 15.89
N ILE A 534 6.58 -7.27 16.24
CA ILE A 534 7.79 -8.10 16.07
C ILE A 534 7.41 -9.43 15.43
N THR A 535 8.06 -9.74 14.31
CA THR A 535 7.96 -11.05 13.65
C THR A 535 9.34 -11.65 13.44
N ILE A 536 9.46 -12.97 13.58
CA ILE A 536 10.68 -13.75 13.28
C ILE A 536 10.33 -14.74 12.19
N THR A 537 11.12 -14.75 11.11
CA THR A 537 10.86 -15.56 9.92
C THR A 537 12.11 -16.38 9.57
N PRO A 538 12.28 -17.61 10.08
CA PRO A 538 13.19 -18.58 9.51
C PRO A 538 12.69 -19.05 8.16
N GLY A 539 13.61 -19.33 7.24
CA GLY A 539 13.27 -19.95 5.98
C GLY A 539 14.50 -20.38 5.17
N VAL A 540 14.23 -21.09 4.10
CA VAL A 540 15.22 -21.70 3.24
C VAL A 540 14.80 -21.55 1.78
N ILE A 541 15.78 -21.29 0.91
CA ILE A 541 15.65 -21.31 -0.54
C ILE A 541 16.59 -22.40 -1.07
N TRP A 542 16.07 -23.28 -1.89
CA TRP A 542 16.81 -24.33 -2.55
C TRP A 542 16.71 -24.14 -4.06
N LEU A 543 17.86 -23.92 -4.70
CA LEU A 543 18.01 -23.79 -6.15
C LEU A 543 18.65 -25.06 -6.69
N THR A 544 17.96 -25.76 -7.56
CA THR A 544 18.52 -26.91 -8.24
C THR A 544 19.30 -26.41 -9.46
N SER A 545 20.51 -26.90 -9.67
CA SER A 545 21.33 -26.53 -10.84
C SER A 545 21.39 -25.03 -11.11
N PRO A 546 21.94 -24.21 -10.18
CA PRO A 546 21.97 -22.75 -10.27
C PRO A 546 22.48 -22.27 -11.63
N ASP A 547 21.92 -21.15 -12.13
CA ASP A 547 22.16 -20.59 -13.46
C ASP A 547 21.81 -21.55 -14.61
N ASN A 548 20.80 -22.40 -14.36
CA ASN A 548 20.32 -23.39 -15.31
C ASN A 548 21.46 -24.27 -15.88
N ASN A 549 22.43 -24.61 -15.04
CA ASN A 549 23.59 -25.44 -15.39
C ASN A 549 23.69 -26.68 -14.50
N SER A 550 23.41 -27.83 -15.04
CA SER A 550 23.45 -29.11 -14.31
C SER A 550 24.86 -29.53 -13.83
N ASN A 551 25.90 -28.85 -14.24
CA ASN A 551 27.24 -29.04 -13.69
C ASN A 551 27.42 -28.34 -12.33
N ASN A 552 26.55 -27.40 -11.99
CA ASN A 552 26.56 -26.70 -10.71
C ASN A 552 25.78 -27.52 -9.69
N ASN A 553 26.36 -27.78 -8.53
CA ASN A 553 25.65 -28.41 -7.42
C ASN A 553 24.58 -27.47 -6.85
N ASP A 554 23.49 -28.07 -6.42
CA ASP A 554 22.34 -27.37 -5.84
C ASP A 554 22.77 -26.38 -4.75
N ALA A 555 22.28 -25.17 -4.84
CA ALA A 555 22.54 -24.13 -3.85
C ALA A 555 21.40 -24.05 -2.83
N VAL A 556 21.78 -23.99 -1.55
CA VAL A 556 20.82 -23.81 -0.46
C VAL A 556 21.17 -22.53 0.30
N ILE A 557 20.20 -21.60 0.37
CA ILE A 557 20.30 -20.34 1.10
C ILE A 557 19.43 -20.42 2.33
N GLY A 558 19.99 -20.21 3.50
CA GLY A 558 19.24 -20.10 4.76
C GLY A 558 19.13 -18.64 5.18
N ALA A 559 17.98 -18.27 5.74
CA ALA A 559 17.77 -16.93 6.29
C ALA A 559 16.92 -16.97 7.56
N LEU A 560 17.28 -16.11 8.50
CA LEU A 560 16.48 -15.76 9.67
C LEU A 560 16.27 -14.26 9.65
N ARG A 561 15.06 -13.83 9.28
CA ARG A 561 14.65 -12.43 9.25
C ARG A 561 13.87 -12.10 10.50
N THR A 562 14.25 -11.03 11.20
CA THR A 562 13.47 -10.43 12.29
C THR A 562 13.01 -9.05 11.82
N THR A 563 11.70 -8.84 11.78
CA THR A 563 11.10 -7.58 11.35
C THR A 563 10.45 -6.89 12.55
N PHE A 564 10.79 -5.62 12.74
CA PHE A 564 10.18 -4.71 13.69
C PHE A 564 9.37 -3.67 12.92
N THR A 565 8.12 -3.42 13.36
CA THR A 565 7.25 -2.38 12.80
C THR A 565 6.81 -1.43 13.89
N PHE A 566 6.84 -0.13 13.66
CA PHE A 566 6.52 0.91 14.66
C PHE A 566 5.97 2.17 14.01
#